data_100cc76c6d17f33aa783e5583abfd032
#
_entry.id   100cc76c6d17f33aa783e5583abfd032
#
_cell.length_a   1.000
_cell.length_b   1.000
_cell.length_c   1.000
_cell.angle_alpha   90.00
_cell.angle_beta   90.00
_cell.angle_gamma   90.00
#
_symmetry.space_group_name_H-M   'P 1'
#
loop_
_entity.id
_entity.type
_entity.pdbx_description
1 polymer ?
#
loop_
_entity_poly.entity_id
_entity_poly.type
_entity_poly.pdbx_seq_one_letter_code
_entity_poly.pdbx_strand_id
1 'polypeptide(L)'
;FTPWLEGTAGIKISPAGKIEVTGKVALPDSIEVFPEKKIEKELLSVGVDIPIVGVAVAGQRIGIFLNISGSLTARAAVGPGKLQDVSVEVVYDPEDESSAKITGSARFVVPADAGLKLGISGALGAGIPVVSAKAGLEISGELGVKGEASASAVVEWTPETGIDMDANVAVEASPNFTFAITGFVDVTADLVLTEVELYKKTWNLASVEFGSGMTFGAKLPVKIEGGQLKDISLDDIEFTVPDVDPIEVAKGLIDRIK
;
A
#
# COMPACT_ATOMS: atom_id res chain seq x y z
N PHE A 1 -22.33 -15.38 18.77
CA PHE A 1 -21.75 -14.73 17.58
C PHE A 1 -20.97 -13.50 18.02
N THR A 2 -19.73 -13.43 17.62
CA THR A 2 -18.91 -12.23 17.82
C THR A 2 -19.37 -11.11 16.87
N PRO A 3 -19.26 -9.82 17.24
CA PRO A 3 -19.78 -8.70 16.42
C PRO A 3 -19.14 -8.56 15.04
N TRP A 4 -18.12 -9.35 14.71
CA TRP A 4 -17.43 -9.35 13.42
C TRP A 4 -17.95 -10.41 12.42
N LEU A 5 -18.97 -11.18 12.79
CA LEU A 5 -19.62 -12.16 11.90
C LEU A 5 -21.08 -11.78 11.72
N GLU A 6 -21.51 -11.69 10.46
CA GLU A 6 -22.91 -11.56 10.09
C GLU A 6 -23.43 -12.89 9.58
N GLY A 7 -24.60 -13.31 10.08
CA GLY A 7 -25.25 -14.54 9.66
C GLY A 7 -26.70 -14.30 9.30
N THR A 8 -27.13 -14.90 8.20
CA THR A 8 -28.53 -14.92 7.76
C THR A 8 -28.98 -16.36 7.53
N ALA A 9 -30.23 -16.64 7.83
CA ALA A 9 -30.85 -17.92 7.49
C ALA A 9 -32.22 -17.65 6.88
N GLY A 10 -32.61 -18.43 5.89
CA GLY A 10 -33.87 -18.29 5.19
C GLY A 10 -34.50 -19.63 4.85
N ILE A 11 -35.81 -19.65 4.73
CA ILE A 11 -36.57 -20.79 4.23
C ILE A 11 -37.43 -20.27 3.09
N LYS A 12 -37.27 -20.86 1.91
CA LYS A 12 -38.15 -20.61 0.76
C LYS A 12 -39.08 -21.79 0.60
N ILE A 13 -40.37 -21.51 0.41
CA ILE A 13 -41.38 -22.53 0.07
C ILE A 13 -41.92 -22.16 -1.30
N SER A 14 -41.73 -23.06 -2.27
CA SER A 14 -42.26 -22.85 -3.62
C SER A 14 -43.80 -23.06 -3.65
N PRO A 15 -44.49 -22.54 -4.65
CA PRO A 15 -45.92 -22.82 -4.83
C PRO A 15 -46.26 -24.33 -4.96
N ALA A 16 -45.29 -25.16 -5.33
CA ALA A 16 -45.41 -26.60 -5.39
C ALA A 16 -45.14 -27.32 -4.05
N GLY A 17 -44.89 -26.54 -2.97
CA GLY A 17 -44.61 -27.07 -1.64
C GLY A 17 -43.14 -27.43 -1.38
N LYS A 18 -42.25 -27.29 -2.37
CA LYS A 18 -40.83 -27.58 -2.21
C LYS A 18 -40.17 -26.58 -1.24
N ILE A 19 -39.41 -27.11 -0.27
CA ILE A 19 -38.72 -26.33 0.77
C ILE A 19 -37.24 -26.24 0.43
N GLU A 20 -36.70 -25.03 0.43
CA GLU A 20 -35.26 -24.74 0.30
C GLU A 20 -34.81 -23.98 1.55
N VAL A 21 -33.80 -24.51 2.22
CA VAL A 21 -33.18 -23.86 3.38
C VAL A 21 -31.88 -23.23 2.94
N THR A 22 -31.72 -21.94 3.24
CA THR A 22 -30.50 -21.19 2.94
C THR A 22 -29.86 -20.68 4.23
N GLY A 23 -28.53 -20.74 4.31
CA GLY A 23 -27.76 -20.15 5.40
C GLY A 23 -26.55 -19.44 4.81
N LYS A 24 -26.27 -18.22 5.30
CA LYS A 24 -25.07 -17.47 4.91
C LYS A 24 -24.41 -16.89 6.14
N VAL A 25 -23.08 -17.04 6.22
CA VAL A 25 -22.23 -16.38 7.19
C VAL A 25 -21.17 -15.61 6.43
N ALA A 26 -20.96 -14.34 6.77
CA ALA A 26 -19.99 -13.48 6.10
C ALA A 26 -19.26 -12.59 7.12
N LEU A 27 -18.08 -12.15 6.73
CA LEU A 27 -17.41 -11.03 7.38
C LEU A 27 -17.86 -9.73 6.72
N PRO A 28 -18.48 -8.79 7.46
CA PRO A 28 -18.91 -7.51 6.90
C PRO A 28 -17.71 -6.63 6.53
N ASP A 29 -16.60 -6.78 7.27
CA ASP A 29 -15.36 -6.02 7.11
C ASP A 29 -14.17 -6.93 6.87
N SER A 30 -13.03 -6.31 6.53
CA SER A 30 -11.77 -7.02 6.44
C SER A 30 -11.14 -7.28 7.81
N ILE A 31 -10.45 -8.40 7.95
CA ILE A 31 -9.62 -8.72 9.12
C ILE A 31 -8.16 -8.48 8.77
N GLU A 32 -7.46 -7.68 9.59
CA GLU A 32 -6.02 -7.54 9.50
C GLU A 32 -5.34 -8.80 10.06
N VAL A 33 -4.57 -9.48 9.21
CA VAL A 33 -3.84 -10.71 9.54
C VAL A 33 -2.46 -10.38 10.10
N PHE A 34 -1.82 -9.35 9.54
CA PHE A 34 -0.56 -8.80 10.03
C PHE A 34 -0.48 -7.30 9.73
N PRO A 35 0.21 -6.53 10.60
CA PRO A 35 0.35 -5.09 10.43
C PRO A 35 1.31 -4.73 9.31
N GLU A 36 1.20 -3.49 8.84
CA GLU A 36 2.15 -2.92 7.89
C GLU A 36 3.57 -2.90 8.47
N LYS A 37 4.53 -3.25 7.63
CA LYS A 37 5.97 -3.13 7.92
C LYS A 37 6.59 -2.13 6.97
N LYS A 38 7.25 -1.11 7.54
CA LYS A 38 7.94 -0.05 6.80
C LYS A 38 9.44 -0.10 7.05
N ILE A 39 10.18 0.19 6.00
CA ILE A 39 11.62 0.41 6.04
C ILE A 39 11.88 1.71 5.29
N GLU A 40 12.59 2.63 5.96
CA GLU A 40 13.05 3.87 5.36
C GLU A 40 14.54 4.01 5.65
N LYS A 41 15.32 4.34 4.64
CA LYS A 41 16.76 4.50 4.74
C LYS A 41 17.23 5.72 3.97
N GLU A 42 17.83 6.66 4.68
CA GLU A 42 18.57 7.74 4.05
C GLU A 42 19.84 7.18 3.40
N LEU A 43 19.96 7.36 2.09
CA LEU A 43 21.09 6.89 1.28
C LEU A 43 22.17 7.95 1.17
N LEU A 44 21.77 9.21 1.10
CA LEU A 44 22.65 10.35 0.98
C LEU A 44 21.99 11.56 1.64
N SER A 45 22.76 12.29 2.43
CA SER A 45 22.38 13.61 2.95
C SER A 45 23.59 14.54 2.86
N VAL A 46 23.36 15.71 2.30
CA VAL A 46 24.38 16.76 2.19
C VAL A 46 23.76 18.08 2.60
N GLY A 47 24.51 18.88 3.33
CA GLY A 47 24.04 20.18 3.75
C GLY A 47 25.20 21.17 3.86
N VAL A 48 24.89 22.43 3.56
CA VAL A 48 25.83 23.54 3.66
C VAL A 48 25.17 24.69 4.43
N ASP A 49 25.85 25.19 5.45
CA ASP A 49 25.46 26.38 6.18
C ASP A 49 26.26 27.56 5.68
N ILE A 50 25.59 28.57 5.17
CA ILE A 50 26.17 29.81 4.68
C ILE A 50 25.92 30.88 5.75
N PRO A 51 26.94 31.34 6.47
CA PRO A 51 26.77 32.41 7.48
C PRO A 51 26.36 33.72 6.81
N ILE A 52 25.23 34.30 7.26
CA ILE A 52 24.79 35.63 6.85
C ILE A 52 25.36 36.66 7.83
N VAL A 53 25.24 36.43 9.13
CA VAL A 53 25.79 37.21 10.20
C VAL A 53 26.30 36.28 11.29
N GLY A 54 27.59 36.26 11.53
CA GLY A 54 28.19 35.36 12.52
C GLY A 54 29.29 34.49 11.93
N VAL A 55 29.63 33.45 12.63
CA VAL A 55 30.68 32.48 12.23
C VAL A 55 30.23 31.04 12.45
N ALA A 56 30.63 30.15 11.56
CA ALA A 56 30.57 28.72 11.78
C ALA A 56 31.99 28.25 12.13
N VAL A 57 32.23 27.86 13.38
CA VAL A 57 33.54 27.39 13.85
C VAL A 57 33.37 26.02 14.49
N ALA A 58 34.15 25.06 14.01
CA ALA A 58 34.21 23.71 14.56
C ALA A 58 32.84 23.01 14.72
N GLY A 59 31.92 23.21 13.75
CA GLY A 59 30.58 22.60 13.78
C GLY A 59 29.55 23.35 14.61
N GLN A 60 29.94 24.43 15.31
CA GLN A 60 28.99 25.29 16.02
C GLN A 60 28.51 26.43 15.13
N ARG A 61 27.22 26.66 15.10
CA ARG A 61 26.53 27.70 14.32
C ARG A 61 26.21 28.86 15.24
N ILE A 62 27.03 29.94 15.16
CA ILE A 62 26.86 31.15 15.99
C ILE A 62 26.42 32.27 15.08
N GLY A 63 25.18 32.76 15.23
CA GLY A 63 24.64 33.83 14.42
C GLY A 63 23.48 33.41 13.54
N ILE A 64 23.29 34.09 12.41
CA ILE A 64 22.25 33.80 11.42
C ILE A 64 22.90 33.16 10.20
N PHE A 65 22.31 32.08 9.72
CA PHE A 65 22.83 31.33 8.58
C PHE A 65 21.69 30.89 7.63
N LEU A 66 22.05 30.71 6.36
CA LEU A 66 21.21 30.02 5.36
C LEU A 66 21.69 28.59 5.25
N ASN A 67 20.81 27.67 5.55
CA ASN A 67 21.04 26.23 5.33
C ASN A 67 20.47 25.81 3.99
N ILE A 68 21.27 25.14 3.19
CA ILE A 68 20.82 24.47 1.96
C ILE A 68 21.21 23.01 2.10
N SER A 69 20.22 22.11 1.98
CA SER A 69 20.49 20.69 2.08
C SER A 69 19.76 19.89 1.00
N GLY A 70 20.32 18.72 0.71
CA GLY A 70 19.73 17.74 -0.19
C GLY A 70 19.78 16.36 0.44
N SER A 71 18.75 15.56 0.23
CA SER A 71 18.65 14.19 0.73
C SER A 71 18.15 13.25 -0.34
N LEU A 72 18.61 12.02 -0.29
CA LEU A 72 18.09 10.89 -1.07
C LEU A 72 17.70 9.78 -0.11
N THR A 73 16.44 9.42 -0.10
CA THR A 73 15.88 8.43 0.81
C THR A 73 15.23 7.30 0.01
N ALA A 74 15.52 6.08 0.38
CA ALA A 74 14.80 4.91 -0.12
C ALA A 74 13.78 4.47 0.92
N ARG A 75 12.57 4.11 0.46
CA ARG A 75 11.53 3.55 1.31
C ARG A 75 10.92 2.31 0.70
N ALA A 76 10.42 1.42 1.55
CA ALA A 76 9.58 0.30 1.17
C ALA A 76 8.59 -0.01 2.28
N ALA A 77 7.39 -0.40 1.91
CA ALA A 77 6.38 -0.85 2.84
C ALA A 77 5.66 -2.09 2.29
N VAL A 78 5.24 -2.97 3.17
CA VAL A 78 4.47 -4.17 2.86
C VAL A 78 3.37 -4.34 3.89
N GLY A 79 2.15 -4.57 3.43
CA GLY A 79 0.96 -4.72 4.28
C GLY A 79 0.23 -3.39 4.53
N PRO A 80 -0.78 -3.40 5.40
CA PRO A 80 -1.21 -4.55 6.20
C PRO A 80 -1.77 -5.68 5.33
N GLY A 81 -1.51 -6.93 5.74
CA GLY A 81 -2.15 -8.10 5.12
C GLY A 81 -3.58 -8.22 5.61
N LYS A 82 -4.55 -8.26 4.69
CA LYS A 82 -5.98 -8.28 5.02
C LYS A 82 -6.67 -9.47 4.40
N LEU A 83 -7.51 -10.13 5.19
CA LEU A 83 -8.48 -11.11 4.74
C LEU A 83 -9.83 -10.39 4.59
N GLN A 84 -10.46 -10.48 3.43
CA GLN A 84 -11.69 -9.79 3.08
C GLN A 84 -12.59 -10.67 2.21
N ASP A 85 -13.83 -10.26 1.99
CA ASP A 85 -14.81 -10.98 1.16
C ASP A 85 -15.03 -12.43 1.61
N VAL A 86 -14.85 -12.69 2.93
CA VAL A 86 -15.05 -14.04 3.47
C VAL A 86 -16.53 -14.30 3.64
N SER A 87 -17.01 -15.35 2.96
CA SER A 87 -18.39 -15.79 3.12
C SER A 87 -18.47 -17.31 2.98
N VAL A 88 -19.47 -17.89 3.66
CA VAL A 88 -19.90 -19.28 3.47
C VAL A 88 -21.41 -19.26 3.32
N GLU A 89 -21.90 -19.85 2.24
CA GLU A 89 -23.31 -19.99 1.94
C GLU A 89 -23.66 -21.48 1.80
N VAL A 90 -24.77 -21.87 2.39
CA VAL A 90 -25.31 -23.24 2.33
C VAL A 90 -26.70 -23.16 1.75
N VAL A 91 -26.98 -23.97 0.75
CA VAL A 91 -28.31 -24.19 0.18
C VAL A 91 -28.62 -25.67 0.36
N TYR A 92 -29.79 -25.98 0.91
CA TYR A 92 -30.19 -27.34 1.22
C TYR A 92 -31.69 -27.53 1.01
N ASP A 93 -32.06 -28.59 0.28
CA ASP A 93 -33.43 -29.05 0.14
C ASP A 93 -33.63 -30.29 1.04
N PRO A 94 -34.49 -30.21 2.09
CA PRO A 94 -34.73 -31.36 2.97
C PRO A 94 -35.37 -32.58 2.28
N GLU A 95 -35.97 -32.41 1.11
CA GLU A 95 -36.61 -33.49 0.35
C GLU A 95 -35.65 -34.09 -0.69
N ASP A 96 -34.51 -33.44 -0.96
CA ASP A 96 -33.50 -33.87 -1.91
C ASP A 96 -32.10 -33.57 -1.40
N GLU A 97 -31.53 -34.51 -0.65
CA GLU A 97 -30.18 -34.39 -0.07
C GLU A 97 -29.09 -34.23 -1.15
N SER A 98 -29.36 -34.68 -2.40
CA SER A 98 -28.41 -34.52 -3.51
C SER A 98 -28.29 -33.05 -3.97
N SER A 99 -29.25 -32.21 -3.65
CA SER A 99 -29.26 -30.77 -3.97
C SER A 99 -28.44 -29.91 -3.02
N ALA A 100 -27.85 -30.47 -1.97
CA ALA A 100 -27.04 -29.75 -1.02
C ALA A 100 -25.85 -29.10 -1.72
N LYS A 101 -25.69 -27.78 -1.48
CA LYS A 101 -24.62 -26.98 -2.03
C LYS A 101 -24.02 -26.08 -0.97
N ILE A 102 -22.70 -26.11 -0.82
CA ILE A 102 -21.95 -25.21 0.05
C ILE A 102 -21.00 -24.40 -0.83
N THR A 103 -21.09 -23.07 -0.75
CA THR A 103 -20.19 -22.17 -1.45
C THR A 103 -19.42 -21.33 -0.42
N GLY A 104 -18.11 -21.32 -0.52
CA GLY A 104 -17.23 -20.48 0.30
C GLY A 104 -16.44 -19.52 -0.56
N SER A 105 -16.20 -18.31 -0.08
CA SER A 105 -15.29 -17.36 -0.72
C SER A 105 -14.38 -16.70 0.29
N ALA A 106 -13.17 -16.32 -0.16
CA ALA A 106 -12.24 -15.52 0.61
C ALA A 106 -11.27 -14.80 -0.33
N ARG A 107 -10.80 -13.61 0.07
CA ARG A 107 -9.73 -12.88 -0.60
C ARG A 107 -8.71 -12.41 0.42
N PHE A 108 -7.46 -12.69 0.18
CA PHE A 108 -6.33 -12.19 0.94
C PHE A 108 -5.58 -11.15 0.11
N VAL A 109 -5.27 -9.99 0.71
CA VAL A 109 -4.67 -8.86 0.01
C VAL A 109 -3.51 -8.33 0.83
N VAL A 110 -2.39 -8.09 0.16
CA VAL A 110 -1.18 -7.49 0.74
C VAL A 110 -0.74 -6.34 -0.18
N PRO A 111 -1.02 -5.08 0.17
CA PRO A 111 -0.45 -3.95 -0.53
C PRO A 111 1.05 -3.86 -0.26
N ALA A 112 1.78 -3.32 -1.22
CA ALA A 112 3.19 -3.04 -1.10
C ALA A 112 3.53 -1.74 -1.83
N ASP A 113 4.47 -0.96 -1.29
CA ASP A 113 5.02 0.18 -1.99
C ASP A 113 6.54 0.26 -1.80
N ALA A 114 7.20 0.84 -2.79
CA ALA A 114 8.62 1.16 -2.73
C ALA A 114 8.89 2.46 -3.48
N GLY A 115 9.88 3.24 -3.03
CA GLY A 115 10.19 4.49 -3.70
C GLY A 115 11.56 5.06 -3.35
N LEU A 116 11.97 5.98 -4.19
CA LEU A 116 13.14 6.84 -4.00
C LEU A 116 12.67 8.28 -3.92
N LYS A 117 12.93 8.95 -2.79
CA LYS A 117 12.61 10.36 -2.56
C LYS A 117 13.88 11.18 -2.65
N LEU A 118 13.89 12.18 -3.52
CA LEU A 118 14.89 13.24 -3.58
C LEU A 118 14.30 14.51 -2.94
N GLY A 119 14.92 15.02 -1.90
CA GLY A 119 14.54 16.25 -1.24
C GLY A 119 15.61 17.33 -1.40
N ILE A 120 15.19 18.57 -1.60
CA ILE A 120 16.06 19.76 -1.54
C ILE A 120 15.38 20.74 -0.60
N SER A 121 16.11 21.21 0.40
CA SER A 121 15.58 22.16 1.36
C SER A 121 16.41 23.43 1.43
N GLY A 122 15.73 24.54 1.73
CA GLY A 122 16.33 25.81 2.08
C GLY A 122 15.72 26.31 3.40
N ALA A 123 16.56 26.69 4.35
CA ALA A 123 16.12 27.16 5.64
C ALA A 123 16.94 28.39 6.12
N LEU A 124 16.27 29.28 6.82
CA LEU A 124 16.96 30.29 7.65
C LEU A 124 17.09 29.75 9.06
N GLY A 125 18.27 29.85 9.62
CA GLY A 125 18.57 29.41 10.96
C GLY A 125 19.25 30.45 11.78
N ALA A 126 19.14 30.31 13.10
CA ALA A 126 19.89 31.09 14.09
C ALA A 126 20.49 30.13 15.12
N GLY A 127 21.74 30.34 15.48
CA GLY A 127 22.44 29.51 16.45
C GLY A 127 23.15 30.38 17.50
N ILE A 128 23.16 29.83 18.70
CA ILE A 128 24.05 30.22 19.79
C ILE A 128 24.93 29.01 20.12
N PRO A 129 26.04 29.17 20.87
CA PRO A 129 26.78 27.99 21.29
C PRO A 129 25.85 26.95 21.94
N VAL A 130 25.91 25.72 21.48
CA VAL A 130 25.13 24.56 21.99
C VAL A 130 23.70 24.42 21.45
N VAL A 131 23.02 25.46 20.95
CA VAL A 131 21.64 25.33 20.43
C VAL A 131 21.52 26.08 19.12
N SER A 132 20.94 25.41 18.13
CA SER A 132 20.57 26.01 16.85
C SER A 132 19.10 25.73 16.52
N ALA A 133 18.46 26.69 15.83
CA ALA A 133 17.10 26.53 15.33
C ALA A 133 17.08 26.94 13.86
N LYS A 134 16.36 26.20 13.04
CA LYS A 134 16.17 26.51 11.63
C LYS A 134 14.69 26.30 11.23
N ALA A 135 14.22 27.14 10.33
CA ALA A 135 12.89 27.03 9.73
C ALA A 135 13.01 27.21 8.22
N GLY A 136 12.35 26.40 7.46
CA GLY A 136 12.50 26.40 6.00
C GLY A 136 11.46 25.63 5.25
N LEU A 137 11.74 25.46 3.97
CA LEU A 137 10.94 24.72 3.02
C LEU A 137 11.78 23.59 2.42
N GLU A 138 11.16 22.46 2.22
CA GLU A 138 11.66 21.32 1.45
C GLU A 138 10.78 21.13 0.22
N ILE A 139 11.40 21.00 -0.94
CA ILE A 139 10.78 20.54 -2.16
C ILE A 139 11.29 19.14 -2.39
N SER A 140 10.38 18.20 -2.57
CA SER A 140 10.74 16.80 -2.80
C SER A 140 9.99 16.19 -3.99
N GLY A 141 10.69 15.34 -4.72
CA GLY A 141 10.14 14.46 -5.73
C GLY A 141 10.38 13.01 -5.34
N GLU A 142 9.38 12.17 -5.48
CA GLU A 142 9.48 10.75 -5.22
C GLU A 142 9.04 9.96 -6.45
N LEU A 143 9.91 9.06 -6.89
CA LEU A 143 9.58 8.01 -7.85
C LEU A 143 9.28 6.75 -7.07
N GLY A 144 8.05 6.27 -7.17
CA GLY A 144 7.58 5.11 -6.44
C GLY A 144 6.97 4.05 -7.35
N VAL A 145 6.73 2.90 -6.75
CA VAL A 145 5.93 1.81 -7.30
C VAL A 145 4.97 1.37 -6.22
N LYS A 146 3.69 1.45 -6.50
CA LYS A 146 2.63 0.87 -5.65
C LYS A 146 2.22 -0.46 -6.24
N GLY A 147 2.07 -1.46 -5.41
CA GLY A 147 1.68 -2.80 -5.83
C GLY A 147 0.74 -3.47 -4.84
N GLU A 148 0.16 -4.56 -5.28
CA GLU A 148 -0.69 -5.41 -4.48
C GLU A 148 -0.43 -6.86 -4.86
N ALA A 149 -0.26 -7.71 -3.86
CA ALA A 149 -0.35 -9.15 -4.03
C ALA A 149 -1.69 -9.62 -3.46
N SER A 150 -2.42 -10.41 -4.20
CA SER A 150 -3.71 -10.93 -3.76
C SER A 150 -3.86 -12.41 -4.07
N ALA A 151 -4.60 -13.10 -3.22
CA ALA A 151 -5.05 -14.47 -3.44
C ALA A 151 -6.54 -14.53 -3.15
N SER A 152 -7.34 -14.97 -4.11
CA SER A 152 -8.77 -15.17 -3.94
C SER A 152 -9.15 -16.62 -4.25
N ALA A 153 -10.13 -17.15 -3.55
CA ALA A 153 -10.68 -18.47 -3.82
C ALA A 153 -12.19 -18.48 -3.66
N VAL A 154 -12.85 -19.21 -4.54
CA VAL A 154 -14.23 -19.62 -4.40
C VAL A 154 -14.22 -21.14 -4.39
N VAL A 155 -14.80 -21.72 -3.34
CA VAL A 155 -14.90 -23.16 -3.15
C VAL A 155 -16.37 -23.54 -3.22
N GLU A 156 -16.69 -24.54 -4.00
CA GLU A 156 -18.02 -25.13 -4.09
C GLU A 156 -17.94 -26.60 -3.70
N TRP A 157 -18.90 -27.06 -2.93
CA TRP A 157 -19.06 -28.46 -2.61
C TRP A 157 -20.50 -28.89 -2.89
N THR A 158 -20.62 -30.01 -3.59
CA THR A 158 -21.90 -30.74 -3.75
C THR A 158 -21.69 -32.24 -3.50
N PRO A 159 -22.75 -32.99 -3.15
CA PRO A 159 -22.63 -34.44 -3.01
C PRO A 159 -22.23 -35.17 -4.30
N GLU A 160 -22.54 -34.58 -5.45
CA GLU A 160 -22.27 -35.20 -6.77
C GLU A 160 -20.84 -34.96 -7.25
N THR A 161 -20.36 -33.72 -7.16
CA THR A 161 -19.04 -33.32 -7.71
C THR A 161 -17.93 -33.38 -6.68
N GLY A 162 -18.25 -33.38 -5.39
CA GLY A 162 -17.28 -33.20 -4.32
C GLY A 162 -16.84 -31.74 -4.20
N ILE A 163 -15.55 -31.51 -4.02
CA ILE A 163 -14.99 -30.16 -3.86
C ILE A 163 -14.49 -29.65 -5.20
N ASP A 164 -15.06 -28.54 -5.64
CA ASP A 164 -14.56 -27.72 -6.74
C ASP A 164 -14.02 -26.40 -6.18
N MET A 165 -12.90 -25.88 -6.71
CA MET A 165 -12.32 -24.62 -6.29
C MET A 165 -11.78 -23.85 -7.50
N ASP A 166 -12.18 -22.60 -7.59
CA ASP A 166 -11.56 -21.62 -8.47
C ASP A 166 -10.78 -20.61 -7.59
N ALA A 167 -9.47 -20.61 -7.74
CA ALA A 167 -8.61 -19.68 -7.04
C ALA A 167 -7.75 -18.88 -8.02
N ASN A 168 -7.38 -17.67 -7.62
CA ASN A 168 -6.50 -16.81 -8.38
C ASN A 168 -5.46 -16.22 -7.45
N VAL A 169 -4.20 -16.32 -7.84
CA VAL A 169 -3.09 -15.58 -7.21
C VAL A 169 -2.65 -14.50 -8.17
N ALA A 170 -2.63 -13.25 -7.74
CA ALA A 170 -2.30 -12.12 -8.59
C ALA A 170 -1.28 -11.21 -7.89
N VAL A 171 -0.44 -10.60 -8.70
CA VAL A 171 0.47 -9.51 -8.29
C VAL A 171 0.30 -8.39 -9.30
N GLU A 172 0.07 -7.18 -8.81
CA GLU A 172 -0.02 -5.98 -9.63
C GLU A 172 0.95 -4.93 -9.12
N ALA A 173 1.49 -4.12 -10.02
CA ALA A 173 2.39 -3.02 -9.71
C ALA A 173 2.17 -1.84 -10.66
N SER A 174 2.10 -0.64 -10.09
CA SER A 174 1.89 0.61 -10.84
C SER A 174 2.92 1.65 -10.42
N PRO A 175 3.77 2.13 -11.32
CA PRO A 175 4.67 3.23 -11.06
C PRO A 175 3.88 4.52 -10.77
N ASN A 176 4.40 5.33 -9.85
CA ASN A 176 3.85 6.63 -9.52
C ASN A 176 4.96 7.64 -9.26
N PHE A 177 4.62 8.92 -9.41
CA PHE A 177 5.49 10.03 -9.08
C PHE A 177 4.76 10.99 -8.14
N THR A 178 5.41 11.37 -7.04
CA THR A 178 4.87 12.35 -6.09
C THR A 178 5.77 13.55 -6.02
N PHE A 179 5.19 14.74 -6.08
CA PHE A 179 5.87 16.00 -5.82
C PHE A 179 5.25 16.63 -4.57
N ALA A 180 6.09 17.10 -3.64
CA ALA A 180 5.61 17.70 -2.42
C ALA A 180 6.43 18.92 -2.03
N ILE A 181 5.76 19.88 -1.38
CA ILE A 181 6.36 21.03 -0.71
C ILE A 181 6.01 20.92 0.77
N THR A 182 7.04 20.88 1.61
CA THR A 182 6.90 20.72 3.06
C THR A 182 7.57 21.89 3.78
N GLY A 183 6.86 22.52 4.69
CA GLY A 183 7.45 23.46 5.66
C GLY A 183 8.00 22.71 6.85
N PHE A 184 9.10 23.16 7.43
CA PHE A 184 9.65 22.56 8.63
C PHE A 184 10.25 23.58 9.61
N VAL A 185 10.26 23.19 10.88
CA VAL A 185 11.04 23.82 11.95
C VAL A 185 11.81 22.71 12.66
N ASP A 186 13.07 22.97 12.90
CA ASP A 186 13.99 22.03 13.53
C ASP A 186 14.84 22.79 14.57
N VAL A 187 14.89 22.29 15.80
CA VAL A 187 15.70 22.81 16.88
C VAL A 187 16.61 21.72 17.40
N THR A 188 17.91 21.98 17.36
CA THR A 188 18.92 20.98 17.74
C THR A 188 19.83 21.53 18.83
N ALA A 189 20.35 20.65 19.68
CA ALA A 189 21.44 20.93 20.60
C ALA A 189 22.73 20.33 20.04
N ASP A 190 23.70 21.18 19.82
CA ASP A 190 25.03 20.81 19.34
C ASP A 190 25.93 20.43 20.54
N LEU A 191 25.97 19.15 20.87
CA LEU A 191 26.92 18.61 21.84
C LEU A 191 28.24 18.34 21.13
N VAL A 192 29.35 18.39 21.87
CA VAL A 192 30.73 18.36 21.31
C VAL A 192 30.99 17.18 20.33
N LEU A 193 30.23 16.08 20.45
CA LEU A 193 30.41 14.88 19.60
C LEU A 193 29.13 14.44 18.89
N THR A 194 27.97 15.01 19.21
CA THR A 194 26.68 14.60 18.67
C THR A 194 25.71 15.77 18.61
N GLU A 195 24.90 15.82 17.55
CA GLU A 195 23.75 16.69 17.45
C GLU A 195 22.52 15.97 18.00
N VAL A 196 21.78 16.62 18.91
CA VAL A 196 20.56 16.05 19.50
C VAL A 196 19.37 16.88 19.04
N GLU A 197 18.41 16.24 18.39
CA GLU A 197 17.15 16.85 18.00
C GLU A 197 16.31 17.15 19.24
N LEU A 198 16.03 18.42 19.53
CA LEU A 198 15.19 18.85 20.64
C LEU A 198 13.73 19.02 20.22
N TYR A 199 13.51 19.48 19.01
CA TYR A 199 12.18 19.68 18.46
C TYR A 199 12.22 19.66 16.94
N LYS A 200 11.30 18.92 16.33
CA LYS A 200 11.10 18.89 14.89
C LYS A 200 9.62 18.88 14.56
N LYS A 201 9.21 19.75 13.68
CA LYS A 201 7.84 19.77 13.18
C LYS A 201 7.83 20.04 11.69
N THR A 202 7.03 19.30 10.98
CA THR A 202 6.85 19.42 9.54
C THR A 202 5.37 19.62 9.20
N TRP A 203 5.10 20.36 8.11
CA TRP A 203 3.77 20.60 7.58
C TRP A 203 3.79 20.34 6.08
N ASN A 204 2.89 19.51 5.61
CA ASN A 204 2.66 19.39 4.17
C ASN A 204 1.92 20.65 3.69
N LEU A 205 2.55 21.45 2.84
CA LEU A 205 1.98 22.66 2.27
C LEU A 205 1.29 22.38 0.94
N ALA A 206 1.86 21.50 0.13
CA ALA A 206 1.29 21.04 -1.12
C ALA A 206 1.83 19.65 -1.47
N SER A 207 0.99 18.81 -2.04
CA SER A 207 1.40 17.51 -2.55
C SER A 207 0.54 17.15 -3.75
N VAL A 208 1.20 16.70 -4.82
CA VAL A 208 0.55 16.22 -6.04
C VAL A 208 1.15 14.86 -6.39
N GLU A 209 0.28 13.87 -6.58
CA GLU A 209 0.65 12.54 -7.01
C GLU A 209 0.21 12.32 -8.45
N PHE A 210 1.11 11.81 -9.27
CA PHE A 210 0.88 11.44 -10.65
C PHE A 210 1.06 9.93 -10.79
N GLY A 211 -0.03 9.19 -10.99
CA GLY A 211 0.05 7.80 -11.43
C GLY A 211 0.56 7.75 -12.87
N SER A 212 1.36 6.75 -13.19
CA SER A 212 1.84 6.53 -14.57
C SER A 212 0.72 6.17 -15.54
N GLY A 213 -0.44 5.72 -15.04
CA GLY A 213 -1.49 5.07 -15.82
C GLY A 213 -1.11 3.66 -16.31
N MET A 214 0.07 3.19 -15.92
CA MET A 214 0.60 1.88 -16.30
C MET A 214 0.38 0.91 -15.14
N THR A 215 -0.14 -0.27 -15.45
CA THR A 215 -0.23 -1.38 -14.51
C THR A 215 0.45 -2.59 -15.12
N PHE A 216 1.37 -3.17 -14.37
CA PHE A 216 2.00 -4.44 -14.68
C PHE A 216 1.40 -5.47 -13.75
N GLY A 217 1.09 -6.65 -14.27
CA GLY A 217 0.50 -7.69 -13.44
C GLY A 217 0.85 -9.07 -13.93
N ALA A 218 0.72 -10.01 -13.02
CA ALA A 218 0.73 -11.44 -13.31
C ALA A 218 -0.39 -12.10 -12.49
N LYS A 219 -1.17 -12.95 -13.12
CA LYS A 219 -2.25 -13.69 -12.50
C LYS A 219 -2.11 -15.16 -12.84
N LEU A 220 -2.17 -16.00 -11.83
CA LEU A 220 -2.16 -17.45 -11.96
C LEU A 220 -3.49 -18.01 -11.47
N PRO A 221 -4.34 -18.55 -12.38
CA PRO A 221 -5.52 -19.28 -11.99
C PRO A 221 -5.14 -20.68 -11.46
N VAL A 222 -5.80 -21.10 -10.40
CA VAL A 222 -5.65 -22.44 -9.80
C VAL A 222 -7.01 -23.07 -9.69
N LYS A 223 -7.17 -24.29 -10.22
CA LYS A 223 -8.45 -24.99 -10.22
C LYS A 223 -8.36 -26.36 -9.56
N ILE A 224 -9.37 -26.68 -8.76
CA ILE A 224 -9.65 -28.02 -8.27
C ILE A 224 -11.01 -28.42 -8.81
N GLU A 225 -11.11 -29.57 -9.45
CA GLU A 225 -12.36 -30.14 -9.95
C GLU A 225 -12.51 -31.58 -9.43
N GLY A 226 -13.64 -31.87 -8.80
CA GLY A 226 -13.90 -33.18 -8.19
C GLY A 226 -12.88 -33.58 -7.14
N GLY A 227 -12.34 -32.59 -6.38
CA GLY A 227 -11.30 -32.82 -5.37
C GLY A 227 -9.89 -33.06 -5.92
N GLN A 228 -9.66 -32.89 -7.23
CA GLN A 228 -8.36 -33.08 -7.86
C GLN A 228 -7.81 -31.74 -8.37
N LEU A 229 -6.59 -31.41 -7.96
CA LEU A 229 -5.89 -30.25 -8.48
C LEU A 229 -5.59 -30.44 -9.97
N LYS A 230 -5.97 -29.47 -10.80
CA LYS A 230 -5.58 -29.44 -12.21
C LYS A 230 -4.08 -29.11 -12.31
N ASP A 231 -3.45 -29.66 -13.34
CA ASP A 231 -2.05 -29.36 -13.62
C ASP A 231 -1.89 -27.84 -13.82
N ILE A 232 -0.87 -27.29 -13.15
CA ILE A 232 -0.51 -25.87 -13.24
C ILE A 232 0.74 -25.77 -14.11
N SER A 233 0.66 -24.96 -15.15
CA SER A 233 1.76 -24.65 -16.06
C SER A 233 2.18 -23.17 -15.95
N LEU A 234 3.40 -22.86 -16.32
CA LEU A 234 3.83 -21.48 -16.49
C LEU A 234 3.07 -20.77 -17.63
N ASP A 235 2.54 -21.52 -18.58
CA ASP A 235 1.74 -21.00 -19.68
C ASP A 235 0.34 -20.53 -19.22
N ASP A 236 -0.10 -20.93 -18.04
CA ASP A 236 -1.35 -20.48 -17.43
C ASP A 236 -1.23 -19.09 -16.77
N ILE A 237 -0.02 -18.53 -16.70
CA ILE A 237 0.18 -17.21 -16.15
C ILE A 237 -0.29 -16.15 -17.14
N GLU A 238 -1.32 -15.42 -16.74
CA GLU A 238 -1.82 -14.26 -17.47
C GLU A 238 -0.99 -13.03 -17.09
N PHE A 239 -0.27 -12.45 -18.07
CA PHE A 239 0.49 -11.22 -17.85
C PHE A 239 -0.32 -10.01 -18.29
N THR A 240 -0.40 -9.01 -17.43
CA THR A 240 -0.87 -7.67 -17.76
C THR A 240 0.34 -6.78 -18.01
N VAL A 241 0.51 -6.37 -19.26
CA VAL A 241 1.55 -5.41 -19.66
C VAL A 241 0.84 -4.18 -20.24
N PRO A 242 1.17 -2.98 -19.78
CA PRO A 242 0.52 -1.77 -20.27
C PRO A 242 0.84 -1.57 -21.77
N ASP A 243 -0.19 -1.29 -22.54
CA ASP A 243 -0.01 -0.79 -23.93
C ASP A 243 0.30 0.71 -23.84
N VAL A 244 1.59 1.06 -23.81
CA VAL A 244 2.03 2.42 -23.51
C VAL A 244 2.85 2.98 -24.65
N ASP A 245 2.40 4.11 -25.17
CA ASP A 245 3.29 5.01 -25.90
C ASP A 245 4.07 5.89 -24.90
N PRO A 246 5.40 5.70 -24.74
CA PRO A 246 6.21 6.49 -23.81
C PRO A 246 6.11 8.00 -24.06
N ILE A 247 5.81 8.41 -25.31
CA ILE A 247 5.67 9.80 -25.70
C ILE A 247 4.35 10.38 -25.19
N GLU A 248 3.26 9.61 -25.22
CA GLU A 248 1.98 10.04 -24.66
C GLU A 248 2.03 10.18 -23.13
N VAL A 249 2.70 9.27 -22.45
CA VAL A 249 2.92 9.37 -21.00
C VAL A 249 3.74 10.62 -20.65
N ALA A 250 4.82 10.87 -21.36
CA ALA A 250 5.64 12.07 -21.15
C ALA A 250 4.86 13.36 -21.42
N LYS A 251 4.05 13.41 -22.47
CA LYS A 251 3.17 14.55 -22.75
C LYS A 251 2.12 14.74 -21.64
N GLY A 252 1.46 13.68 -21.21
CA GLY A 252 0.48 13.74 -20.15
C GLY A 252 1.04 14.21 -18.79
N LEU A 253 2.30 13.90 -18.49
CA LEU A 253 3.01 14.42 -17.32
C LEU A 253 3.32 15.92 -17.48
N ILE A 254 3.79 16.36 -18.65
CA ILE A 254 4.10 17.77 -18.92
C ILE A 254 2.85 18.64 -18.87
N ASP A 255 1.72 18.17 -19.41
CA ASP A 255 0.47 18.92 -19.45
C ASP A 255 -0.19 19.06 -18.08
N ARG A 256 0.12 18.18 -17.12
CA ARG A 256 -0.35 18.26 -15.73
C ARG A 256 0.52 19.17 -14.84
N ILE A 257 1.72 19.49 -15.27
CA ILE A 257 2.67 20.37 -14.58
C ILE A 257 2.48 21.84 -15.01
N LYS A 258 1.84 22.09 -16.16
CA LYS A 258 1.44 23.41 -16.62
C LYS A 258 0.11 23.86 -16.01
#